data_dcbea8b393914830e37db14b3332114f
#
_entry.id   dcbea8b393914830e37db14b3332114f
#
_cell.length_a   1.000
_cell.length_b   1.000
_cell.length_c   1.000
_cell.angle_alpha   90.00
_cell.angle_beta   90.00
_cell.angle_gamma   90.00
#
_symmetry.space_group_name_H-M   'P 1'
#
loop_
_entity.id
_entity.type
_entity.pdbx_description
1 polymer ?
#
loop_
_entity_poly.entity_id
_entity_poly.type
_entity_poly.pdbx_seq_one_letter_code
_entity_poly.pdbx_strand_id
1 'polypeptide(L)'
;RQMCIRDSYQMMPEKFNNKTNGITQRRFLLHANPLLANWVTDKISDAWITNLPEISKLKLFVDDPKSQQEFMNIKYQNKVRLAKYIKEHNGIDVDPRSIFDVQVKRLHEYKRQLLNILHVMYIYNELKSHPDMEYYPHTFIFGAKAAAGYRRAKLTIKLINSVADVINNDKSINGKIKVVFIENYRVSNAEIIFCLLYTSPSPRDR
;
A
#
# COMPACT_ATOMS: atom_id res chain seq x y z
N ARG A 1 -14.02 -27.85 -2.87
CA ARG A 1 -13.87 -27.08 -4.14
C ARG A 1 -12.52 -27.35 -4.84
N GLN A 2 -11.39 -27.39 -4.11
CA GLN A 2 -10.08 -27.72 -4.70
C GLN A 2 -9.98 -29.18 -5.19
N MET A 3 -10.59 -30.13 -4.48
CA MET A 3 -10.62 -31.53 -4.89
C MET A 3 -11.33 -31.71 -6.25
N CYS A 4 -12.49 -31.13 -6.43
CA CYS A 4 -13.25 -31.23 -7.69
C CYS A 4 -12.49 -30.65 -8.90
N ILE A 5 -11.73 -29.57 -8.69
CA ILE A 5 -10.89 -28.98 -9.74
C ILE A 5 -9.75 -29.95 -10.12
N ARG A 6 -9.11 -30.55 -9.12
CA ARG A 6 -8.02 -31.52 -9.34
C ARG A 6 -8.49 -32.74 -10.14
N ASP A 7 -9.61 -33.32 -9.76
CA ASP A 7 -10.17 -34.50 -10.45
C ASP A 7 -10.54 -34.17 -11.90
N SER A 8 -11.20 -33.02 -12.13
CA SER A 8 -11.52 -32.56 -13.47
C SER A 8 -10.29 -32.24 -14.32
N TYR A 9 -9.23 -31.67 -13.69
CA TYR A 9 -7.95 -31.45 -14.38
C TYR A 9 -7.27 -32.75 -14.78
N GLN A 10 -7.32 -33.79 -13.93
CA GLN A 10 -6.76 -35.11 -14.26
C GLN A 10 -7.48 -35.78 -15.46
N MET A 11 -8.78 -35.53 -15.59
CA MET A 11 -9.57 -36.09 -16.70
C MET A 11 -9.39 -35.34 -18.01
N MET A 12 -9.22 -34.01 -17.97
CA MET A 12 -9.17 -33.16 -19.18
C MET A 12 -8.21 -31.98 -18.95
N PRO A 13 -6.90 -32.22 -18.83
CA PRO A 13 -5.93 -31.17 -18.45
C PRO A 13 -5.88 -30.03 -19.48
N GLU A 14 -6.12 -30.31 -20.76
CA GLU A 14 -6.10 -29.30 -21.83
C GLU A 14 -7.21 -28.26 -21.72
N LYS A 15 -8.29 -28.54 -20.95
CA LYS A 15 -9.39 -27.60 -20.72
C LYS A 15 -9.14 -26.64 -19.58
N PHE A 16 -8.12 -26.88 -18.78
CA PHE A 16 -7.81 -26.08 -17.61
C PHE A 16 -6.52 -25.28 -17.84
N ASN A 17 -6.58 -23.99 -17.56
CA ASN A 17 -5.39 -23.16 -17.51
C ASN A 17 -5.55 -22.11 -16.41
N ASN A 18 -4.44 -21.65 -15.87
CA ASN A 18 -4.41 -20.58 -14.88
C ASN A 18 -4.17 -19.25 -15.58
N LYS A 19 -5.13 -18.34 -15.44
CA LYS A 19 -5.00 -16.95 -15.89
C LYS A 19 -4.82 -16.07 -14.67
N THR A 20 -3.63 -15.54 -14.50
CA THR A 20 -3.35 -14.53 -13.49
C THR A 20 -3.79 -13.15 -13.98
N ASN A 21 -4.06 -12.25 -13.03
CA ASN A 21 -4.27 -10.85 -13.38
C ASN A 21 -2.99 -10.29 -14.01
N GLY A 22 -3.14 -9.60 -15.13
CA GLY A 22 -2.04 -8.90 -15.76
C GLY A 22 -1.68 -7.61 -15.03
N ILE A 23 -0.57 -7.00 -15.45
CA ILE A 23 -0.15 -5.67 -14.98
C ILE A 23 -0.86 -4.61 -15.81
N THR A 24 -1.38 -3.58 -15.14
CA THR A 24 -2.07 -2.44 -15.75
C THR A 24 -1.18 -1.18 -15.68
N GLN A 25 -0.02 -1.21 -16.35
CA GLN A 25 0.93 -0.10 -16.34
C GLN A 25 0.33 1.22 -16.85
N ARG A 26 -0.56 1.16 -17.84
CA ARG A 26 -1.25 2.35 -18.36
C ARG A 26 -2.13 3.02 -17.30
N ARG A 27 -2.76 2.24 -16.42
CA ARG A 27 -3.57 2.80 -15.35
C ARG A 27 -2.72 3.24 -14.16
N PHE A 28 -1.89 2.36 -13.62
CA PHE A 28 -1.23 2.58 -12.33
C PHE A 28 0.13 3.27 -12.43
N LEU A 29 0.73 3.35 -13.63
CA LEU A 29 1.93 4.14 -13.85
C LEU A 29 1.62 5.37 -14.70
N LEU A 30 1.18 5.20 -15.95
CA LEU A 30 0.99 6.32 -16.88
C LEU A 30 -0.07 7.31 -16.38
N HIS A 31 -1.27 6.83 -16.00
CA HIS A 31 -2.37 7.69 -15.58
C HIS A 31 -2.27 8.13 -14.12
N ALA A 32 -2.02 7.20 -13.22
CA ALA A 32 -2.08 7.47 -11.77
C ALA A 32 -0.84 8.21 -11.24
N ASN A 33 0.33 7.99 -11.87
CA ASN A 33 1.61 8.56 -11.44
C ASN A 33 2.32 9.29 -12.58
N PRO A 34 1.77 10.43 -13.05
CA PRO A 34 2.34 11.15 -14.20
C PRO A 34 3.77 11.64 -13.96
N LEU A 35 4.13 11.99 -12.72
CA LEU A 35 5.50 12.38 -12.39
C LEU A 35 6.50 11.26 -12.68
N LEU A 36 6.18 10.03 -12.25
CA LEU A 36 7.03 8.88 -12.51
C LEU A 36 6.98 8.47 -13.98
N ALA A 37 5.80 8.53 -14.61
CA ALA A 37 5.64 8.18 -16.02
C ALA A 37 6.48 9.10 -16.93
N ASN A 38 6.45 10.42 -16.68
CA ASN A 38 7.27 11.38 -17.42
C ASN A 38 8.75 11.11 -17.22
N TRP A 39 9.17 10.92 -15.96
CA TRP A 39 10.58 10.60 -15.64
C TRP A 39 11.06 9.31 -16.34
N VAL A 40 10.22 8.26 -16.35
CA VAL A 40 10.54 7.02 -17.08
C VAL A 40 10.67 7.28 -18.58
N THR A 41 9.73 8.02 -19.17
CA THR A 41 9.73 8.35 -20.59
C THR A 41 10.96 9.16 -20.98
N ASP A 42 11.36 10.12 -20.16
CA ASP A 42 12.57 10.94 -20.39
C ASP A 42 13.86 10.11 -20.34
N LYS A 43 13.90 9.05 -19.52
CA LYS A 43 15.07 8.18 -19.38
C LYS A 43 15.18 7.11 -20.47
N ILE A 44 14.05 6.52 -20.91
CA ILE A 44 14.05 5.30 -21.75
C ILE A 44 13.11 5.33 -22.95
N SER A 45 12.46 6.46 -23.26
CA SER A 45 11.39 6.64 -24.25
C SER A 45 10.01 6.15 -23.77
N ASP A 46 8.99 6.37 -24.58
CA ASP A 46 7.59 6.01 -24.33
C ASP A 46 7.23 4.55 -24.70
N ALA A 47 8.15 3.82 -25.31
CA ALA A 47 7.93 2.46 -25.75
C ALA A 47 7.43 1.49 -24.65
N TRP A 48 7.77 1.79 -23.38
CA TRP A 48 7.30 1.01 -22.22
C TRP A 48 5.76 1.01 -22.06
N ILE A 49 5.07 2.00 -22.61
CA ILE A 49 3.60 2.10 -22.52
C ILE A 49 2.93 0.91 -23.18
N THR A 50 3.43 0.50 -24.32
CA THR A 50 2.91 -0.63 -25.11
C THR A 50 3.73 -1.92 -24.91
N ASN A 51 5.03 -1.79 -24.64
CA ASN A 51 5.95 -2.89 -24.39
C ASN A 51 6.58 -2.76 -22.98
N LEU A 52 5.89 -3.29 -21.96
CA LEU A 52 6.31 -3.16 -20.57
C LEU A 52 7.75 -3.65 -20.27
N PRO A 53 8.29 -4.70 -20.90
CA PRO A 53 9.69 -5.12 -20.71
C PRO A 53 10.74 -4.02 -20.95
N GLU A 54 10.43 -3.00 -21.73
CA GLU A 54 11.32 -1.84 -21.97
C GLU A 54 11.70 -1.13 -20.67
N ILE A 55 10.85 -1.18 -19.63
CA ILE A 55 11.16 -0.63 -18.29
C ILE A 55 12.46 -1.19 -17.71
N SER A 56 12.89 -2.38 -18.13
CA SER A 56 14.16 -2.96 -17.67
C SER A 56 15.38 -2.12 -18.00
N LYS A 57 15.29 -1.22 -19.00
CA LYS A 57 16.36 -0.27 -19.35
C LYS A 57 16.66 0.72 -18.22
N LEU A 58 15.73 0.94 -17.29
CA LEU A 58 15.98 1.75 -16.09
C LEU A 58 17.12 1.19 -15.21
N LYS A 59 17.46 -0.09 -15.35
CA LYS A 59 18.62 -0.68 -14.65
C LYS A 59 19.94 0.04 -14.97
N LEU A 60 20.04 0.70 -16.13
CA LEU A 60 21.22 1.48 -16.51
C LEU A 60 21.43 2.72 -15.63
N PHE A 61 20.41 3.16 -14.93
CA PHE A 61 20.42 4.37 -14.10
C PHE A 61 20.41 4.06 -12.59
N VAL A 62 20.56 2.77 -12.20
CA VAL A 62 20.41 2.36 -10.80
C VAL A 62 21.53 2.95 -9.91
N ASP A 63 22.73 3.10 -10.46
CA ASP A 63 23.89 3.63 -9.75
C ASP A 63 24.13 5.13 -10.02
N ASP A 64 23.24 5.80 -10.79
CA ASP A 64 23.33 7.23 -11.05
C ASP A 64 22.70 8.03 -9.89
N PRO A 65 23.51 8.78 -9.08
CA PRO A 65 23.01 9.53 -7.93
C PRO A 65 21.94 10.55 -8.29
N LYS A 66 22.02 11.15 -9.48
CA LYS A 66 21.03 12.12 -9.94
C LYS A 66 19.67 11.44 -10.16
N SER A 67 19.67 10.32 -10.85
CA SER A 67 18.44 9.53 -11.09
C SER A 67 17.82 9.00 -9.79
N GLN A 68 18.65 8.57 -8.83
CA GLN A 68 18.17 8.18 -7.49
C GLN A 68 17.50 9.35 -6.78
N GLN A 69 18.11 10.53 -6.79
CA GLN A 69 17.56 11.73 -6.16
C GLN A 69 16.25 12.17 -6.82
N GLU A 70 16.19 12.17 -8.14
CA GLU A 70 14.98 12.48 -8.90
C GLU A 70 13.83 11.51 -8.55
N PHE A 71 14.12 10.21 -8.51
CA PHE A 71 13.16 9.17 -8.14
C PHE A 71 12.64 9.35 -6.70
N MET A 72 13.54 9.61 -5.75
CA MET A 72 13.17 9.86 -4.34
C MET A 72 12.30 11.10 -4.19
N ASN A 73 12.59 12.16 -4.95
CA ASN A 73 11.78 13.37 -4.97
C ASN A 73 10.35 13.10 -5.50
N ILE A 74 10.22 12.32 -6.58
CA ILE A 74 8.91 11.91 -7.10
C ILE A 74 8.12 11.13 -6.04
N LYS A 75 8.77 10.20 -5.34
CA LYS A 75 8.14 9.46 -4.23
C LYS A 75 7.69 10.37 -3.11
N TYR A 76 8.51 11.32 -2.73
CA TYR A 76 8.15 12.31 -1.71
C TYR A 76 6.93 13.15 -2.13
N GLN A 77 6.89 13.65 -3.36
CA GLN A 77 5.74 14.42 -3.86
C GLN A 77 4.44 13.60 -3.85
N ASN A 78 4.52 12.32 -4.23
CA ASN A 78 3.37 11.42 -4.13
C ASN A 78 2.93 11.22 -2.66
N LYS A 79 3.86 11.12 -1.71
CA LYS A 79 3.54 11.07 -0.27
C LYS A 79 2.84 12.35 0.21
N VAL A 80 3.31 13.52 -0.22
CA VAL A 80 2.65 14.80 0.06
C VAL A 80 1.22 14.81 -0.49
N ARG A 81 1.02 14.31 -1.71
CA ARG A 81 -0.33 14.20 -2.31
C ARG A 81 -1.25 13.30 -1.48
N LEU A 82 -0.75 12.14 -1.01
CA LEU A 82 -1.55 11.26 -0.14
C LEU A 82 -1.79 11.87 1.24
N ALA A 83 -0.80 12.52 1.83
CA ALA A 83 -0.95 13.19 3.12
C ALA A 83 -2.04 14.28 3.06
N LYS A 84 -2.07 15.05 1.98
CA LYS A 84 -3.14 16.02 1.71
C LYS A 84 -4.50 15.34 1.61
N TYR A 85 -4.61 14.25 0.84
CA TYR A 85 -5.84 13.47 0.72
C TYR A 85 -6.33 12.97 2.10
N ILE A 86 -5.43 12.43 2.93
CA ILE A 86 -5.74 11.94 4.29
C ILE A 86 -6.24 13.10 5.15
N LYS A 87 -5.59 14.27 5.08
CA LYS A 87 -6.03 15.45 5.83
C LYS A 87 -7.43 15.89 5.45
N GLU A 88 -7.72 15.95 4.16
CA GLU A 88 -9.01 16.40 3.63
C GLU A 88 -10.16 15.42 3.95
N HIS A 89 -9.91 14.12 3.95
CA HIS A 89 -10.95 13.09 4.10
C HIS A 89 -11.04 12.50 5.50
N ASN A 90 -9.93 12.43 6.23
CA ASN A 90 -9.87 11.82 7.56
C ASN A 90 -9.58 12.85 8.68
N GLY A 91 -9.22 14.08 8.34
CA GLY A 91 -8.86 15.11 9.31
C GLY A 91 -7.52 14.87 10.03
N ILE A 92 -6.75 13.88 9.62
CA ILE A 92 -5.50 13.45 10.27
C ILE A 92 -4.31 14.08 9.55
N ASP A 93 -3.43 14.75 10.31
CA ASP A 93 -2.13 15.20 9.81
C ASP A 93 -1.13 14.05 9.86
N VAL A 94 -0.51 13.74 8.73
CA VAL A 94 0.55 12.74 8.63
C VAL A 94 1.81 13.36 8.03
N ASP A 95 2.97 12.97 8.55
CA ASP A 95 4.26 13.44 8.03
C ASP A 95 4.61 12.67 6.73
N PRO A 96 4.74 13.35 5.59
CA PRO A 96 5.15 12.70 4.33
C PRO A 96 6.56 12.07 4.38
N ARG A 97 7.39 12.44 5.37
CA ARG A 97 8.72 11.85 5.56
C ARG A 97 8.65 10.53 6.31
N SER A 98 7.58 10.27 7.09
CA SER A 98 7.41 9.01 7.81
C SER A 98 7.38 7.81 6.84
N ILE A 99 7.67 6.62 7.35
CA ILE A 99 7.44 5.38 6.57
C ILE A 99 5.93 5.14 6.48
N PHE A 100 5.43 5.01 5.25
CA PHE A 100 4.04 4.66 5.01
C PHE A 100 3.91 3.14 4.90
N ASP A 101 3.39 2.52 5.95
CA ASP A 101 3.02 1.10 5.97
C ASP A 101 1.56 0.96 5.53
N VAL A 102 1.35 0.33 4.39
CA VAL A 102 0.06 0.33 3.71
C VAL A 102 -0.53 -1.06 3.59
N GLN A 103 -1.71 -1.26 4.18
CA GLN A 103 -2.49 -2.48 4.03
C GLN A 103 -3.89 -2.18 3.49
N VAL A 104 -4.01 -2.06 2.17
CA VAL A 104 -5.24 -1.73 1.45
C VAL A 104 -5.77 -2.94 0.69
N LYS A 105 -6.63 -3.72 1.34
CA LYS A 105 -7.21 -4.97 0.81
C LYS A 105 -8.62 -5.14 1.37
N ARG A 106 -9.54 -5.79 0.62
CA ARG A 106 -10.83 -6.20 1.20
C ARG A 106 -10.59 -6.96 2.49
N LEU A 107 -11.30 -6.59 3.55
CA LEU A 107 -11.07 -7.19 4.87
C LEU A 107 -11.50 -8.65 4.88
N HIS A 108 -10.57 -9.51 5.30
CA HIS A 108 -10.81 -10.94 5.46
C HIS A 108 -9.79 -11.51 6.46
N GLU A 109 -10.20 -12.49 7.27
CA GLU A 109 -9.34 -13.06 8.33
C GLU A 109 -8.00 -13.57 7.80
N TYR A 110 -7.98 -14.24 6.63
CA TYR A 110 -6.74 -14.77 6.04
C TYR A 110 -5.75 -13.68 5.57
N LYS A 111 -6.20 -12.43 5.41
CA LYS A 111 -5.35 -11.29 5.03
C LYS A 111 -4.67 -10.64 6.23
N ARG A 112 -5.00 -11.09 7.44
CA ARG A 112 -4.30 -10.76 8.69
C ARG A 112 -4.30 -9.27 9.07
N GLN A 113 -5.32 -8.50 8.68
CA GLN A 113 -5.44 -7.11 9.13
C GLN A 113 -5.52 -7.02 10.67
N LEU A 114 -6.15 -7.99 11.31
CA LEU A 114 -6.17 -8.07 12.78
C LEU A 114 -4.76 -8.22 13.36
N LEU A 115 -3.92 -9.06 12.77
CA LEU A 115 -2.53 -9.23 13.23
C LEU A 115 -1.73 -7.93 13.07
N ASN A 116 -1.94 -7.20 11.97
CA ASN A 116 -1.27 -5.93 11.74
C ASN A 116 -1.68 -4.87 12.77
N ILE A 117 -2.97 -4.72 13.08
CA ILE A 117 -3.36 -3.74 14.11
C ILE A 117 -2.88 -4.13 15.51
N LEU A 118 -2.80 -5.42 15.83
CA LEU A 118 -2.20 -5.88 17.08
C LEU A 118 -0.69 -5.55 17.13
N HIS A 119 0.02 -5.65 16.02
CA HIS A 119 1.41 -5.21 15.90
C HIS A 119 1.55 -3.69 16.14
N VAL A 120 0.66 -2.89 15.57
CA VAL A 120 0.63 -1.44 15.84
C VAL A 120 0.41 -1.14 17.32
N MET A 121 -0.50 -1.86 17.98
CA MET A 121 -0.73 -1.74 19.42
C MET A 121 0.51 -2.12 20.24
N TYR A 122 1.23 -3.15 19.81
CA TYR A 122 2.50 -3.54 20.44
C TYR A 122 3.53 -2.42 20.34
N ILE A 123 3.75 -1.87 19.13
CA ILE A 123 4.67 -0.73 18.92
C ILE A 123 4.26 0.47 19.79
N TYR A 124 2.97 0.77 19.86
CA TYR A 124 2.47 1.86 20.69
C TYR A 124 2.81 1.66 22.16
N ASN A 125 2.61 0.46 22.71
CA ASN A 125 2.94 0.14 24.09
C ASN A 125 4.45 0.21 24.35
N GLU A 126 5.28 -0.24 23.41
CA GLU A 126 6.75 -0.10 23.51
C GLU A 126 7.16 1.38 23.56
N LEU A 127 6.60 2.21 22.69
CA LEU A 127 6.87 3.66 22.68
C LEU A 127 6.44 4.37 23.96
N LYS A 128 5.36 3.88 24.61
CA LYS A 128 4.92 4.41 25.91
C LYS A 128 5.79 3.95 27.06
N SER A 129 6.25 2.72 27.03
CA SER A 129 7.12 2.14 28.07
C SER A 129 8.55 2.66 27.96
N HIS A 130 8.99 3.02 26.76
CA HIS A 130 10.34 3.49 26.46
C HIS A 130 10.29 4.80 25.66
N PRO A 131 9.97 5.96 26.29
CA PRO A 131 9.79 7.23 25.57
C PRO A 131 11.03 7.67 24.78
N ASP A 132 12.23 7.33 25.29
CA ASP A 132 13.52 7.68 24.69
C ASP A 132 13.95 6.71 23.57
N MET A 133 13.16 5.68 23.29
CA MET A 133 13.47 4.72 22.24
C MET A 133 13.57 5.43 20.88
N GLU A 134 14.70 5.22 20.21
CA GLU A 134 14.86 5.66 18.82
C GLU A 134 13.88 4.87 17.93
N TYR A 135 12.95 5.57 17.31
CA TYR A 135 11.96 4.99 16.41
C TYR A 135 11.69 5.93 15.24
N TYR A 136 11.93 5.45 14.04
CA TYR A 136 11.66 6.26 12.84
C TYR A 136 10.15 6.43 12.66
N PRO A 137 9.64 7.63 12.38
CA PRO A 137 8.20 7.86 12.27
C PRO A 137 7.51 6.95 11.24
N HIS A 138 6.38 6.35 11.64
CA HIS A 138 5.57 5.49 10.79
C HIS A 138 4.12 5.99 10.70
N THR A 139 3.56 5.88 9.50
CA THR A 139 2.13 6.09 9.26
C THR A 139 1.54 4.77 8.76
N PHE A 140 0.73 4.12 9.60
CA PHE A 140 0.02 2.89 9.26
C PHE A 140 -1.29 3.24 8.55
N ILE A 141 -1.43 2.82 7.30
CA ILE A 141 -2.56 3.16 6.45
C ILE A 141 -3.34 1.89 6.12
N PHE A 142 -4.54 1.78 6.69
CA PHE A 142 -5.48 0.72 6.38
C PHE A 142 -6.51 1.21 5.38
N GLY A 143 -6.95 0.34 4.48
CA GLY A 143 -8.06 0.62 3.59
C GLY A 143 -8.80 -0.66 3.26
N ALA A 144 -10.09 -0.72 3.58
CA ALA A 144 -10.84 -1.94 3.41
C ALA A 144 -12.33 -1.69 3.17
N LYS A 145 -13.00 -2.76 2.72
CA LYS A 145 -14.46 -2.91 2.76
C LYS A 145 -14.78 -4.26 3.35
N ALA A 146 -15.82 -4.31 4.19
CA ALA A 146 -16.37 -5.54 4.73
C ALA A 146 -17.72 -5.85 4.07
N ALA A 147 -18.01 -7.12 3.83
CA ALA A 147 -19.34 -7.55 3.46
C ALA A 147 -20.35 -7.26 4.60
N ALA A 148 -21.57 -6.92 4.25
CA ALA A 148 -22.59 -6.47 5.23
C ALA A 148 -22.83 -7.47 6.38
N GLY A 149 -22.84 -8.77 6.09
CA GLY A 149 -23.01 -9.84 7.09
C GLY A 149 -21.75 -10.30 7.79
N TYR A 150 -20.56 -9.80 7.41
CA TYR A 150 -19.29 -10.28 7.95
C TYR A 150 -18.93 -9.57 9.27
N ARG A 151 -19.53 -10.03 10.37
CA ARG A 151 -19.39 -9.44 11.70
C ARG A 151 -17.94 -9.26 12.15
N ARG A 152 -17.07 -10.27 11.99
CA ARG A 152 -15.66 -10.20 12.40
C ARG A 152 -14.88 -9.14 11.64
N ALA A 153 -15.14 -9.02 10.33
CA ALA A 153 -14.54 -7.97 9.52
C ALA A 153 -14.93 -6.57 10.01
N LYS A 154 -16.21 -6.35 10.33
CA LYS A 154 -16.68 -5.08 10.90
C LYS A 154 -16.05 -4.78 12.25
N LEU A 155 -15.91 -5.79 13.12
CA LEU A 155 -15.24 -5.63 14.41
C LEU A 155 -13.76 -5.28 14.25
N THR A 156 -13.06 -5.85 13.26
CA THR A 156 -11.68 -5.49 12.96
C THR A 156 -11.57 -4.04 12.48
N ILE A 157 -12.48 -3.56 11.62
CA ILE A 157 -12.52 -2.15 11.22
C ILE A 157 -12.76 -1.26 12.44
N LYS A 158 -13.69 -1.61 13.31
CA LYS A 158 -13.96 -0.86 14.54
C LYS A 158 -12.71 -0.81 15.43
N LEU A 159 -12.01 -1.93 15.61
CA LEU A 159 -10.77 -1.98 16.38
C LEU A 159 -9.71 -1.04 15.79
N ILE A 160 -9.49 -1.08 14.46
CA ILE A 160 -8.53 -0.21 13.79
C ILE A 160 -8.85 1.27 14.06
N ASN A 161 -10.12 1.68 13.92
CA ASN A 161 -10.51 3.07 14.17
C ASN A 161 -10.36 3.44 15.65
N SER A 162 -10.77 2.56 16.59
CA SER A 162 -10.61 2.83 18.03
C SER A 162 -9.14 2.96 18.44
N VAL A 163 -8.26 2.14 17.87
CA VAL A 163 -6.80 2.25 18.09
C VAL A 163 -6.25 3.53 17.47
N ALA A 164 -6.73 3.89 16.28
CA ALA A 164 -6.37 5.15 15.62
C ALA A 164 -6.74 6.36 16.47
N ASP A 165 -7.94 6.38 17.04
CA ASP A 165 -8.40 7.46 17.92
C ASP A 165 -7.50 7.62 19.14
N VAL A 166 -7.09 6.53 19.77
CA VAL A 166 -6.18 6.56 20.92
C VAL A 166 -4.80 7.06 20.52
N ILE A 167 -4.19 6.43 19.51
CA ILE A 167 -2.81 6.71 19.11
C ILE A 167 -2.65 8.12 18.54
N ASN A 168 -3.57 8.54 17.67
CA ASN A 168 -3.45 9.83 17.00
C ASN A 168 -3.61 11.03 17.94
N ASN A 169 -4.30 10.85 19.07
CA ASN A 169 -4.53 11.88 20.07
C ASN A 169 -3.52 11.83 21.24
N ASP A 170 -2.71 10.78 21.34
CA ASP A 170 -1.70 10.67 22.39
C ASP A 170 -0.44 11.48 22.06
N LYS A 171 -0.26 12.57 22.82
CA LYS A 171 0.91 13.44 22.67
C LYS A 171 2.19 12.85 23.27
N SER A 172 2.08 11.86 24.16
CA SER A 172 3.24 11.28 24.85
C SER A 172 4.22 10.55 23.94
N ILE A 173 3.73 10.06 22.78
CA ILE A 173 4.56 9.38 21.77
C ILE A 173 5.15 10.32 20.71
N ASN A 174 4.98 11.65 20.88
CA ASN A 174 5.54 12.69 20.01
C ASN A 174 5.21 12.49 18.51
N GLY A 175 4.06 11.91 18.19
CA GLY A 175 3.65 11.63 16.81
C GLY A 175 4.52 10.60 16.07
N LYS A 176 5.34 9.81 16.78
CA LYS A 176 6.20 8.77 16.18
C LYS A 176 5.42 7.75 15.36
N ILE A 177 4.15 7.51 15.71
CA ILE A 177 3.25 6.69 14.90
C ILE A 177 1.91 7.40 14.67
N LYS A 178 1.33 7.17 13.50
CA LYS A 178 -0.02 7.57 13.12
C LYS A 178 -0.75 6.39 12.52
N VAL A 179 -2.05 6.31 12.75
CA VAL A 179 -2.91 5.25 12.19
C VAL A 179 -4.05 5.90 11.42
N VAL A 180 -4.25 5.48 10.18
CA VAL A 180 -5.28 6.01 9.29
C VAL A 180 -6.10 4.86 8.72
N PHE A 181 -7.42 4.99 8.72
CA PHE A 181 -8.31 4.10 8.02
C PHE A 181 -8.99 4.83 6.86
N ILE A 182 -8.60 4.52 5.63
CA ILE A 182 -9.22 5.09 4.42
C ILE A 182 -10.53 4.36 4.14
N GLU A 183 -11.63 5.09 4.29
CA GLU A 183 -12.97 4.58 4.06
C GLU A 183 -13.20 4.25 2.58
N ASN A 184 -14.15 3.35 2.36
CA ASN A 184 -14.67 3.04 1.03
C ASN A 184 -13.57 2.78 -0.01
N TYR A 185 -12.51 2.05 0.39
CA TYR A 185 -11.39 1.73 -0.49
C TYR A 185 -11.86 1.19 -1.85
N ARG A 186 -11.46 1.84 -2.92
CA ARG A 186 -11.82 1.58 -4.31
C ARG A 186 -10.65 1.87 -5.24
N VAL A 187 -10.80 1.61 -6.52
CA VAL A 187 -9.72 1.77 -7.50
C VAL A 187 -9.17 3.19 -7.55
N SER A 188 -10.02 4.21 -7.45
CA SER A 188 -9.56 5.60 -7.42
C SER A 188 -8.70 5.94 -6.20
N ASN A 189 -8.95 5.31 -5.04
CA ASN A 189 -8.06 5.43 -3.89
C ASN A 189 -6.74 4.67 -4.13
N ALA A 190 -6.82 3.50 -4.80
CA ALA A 190 -5.64 2.73 -5.16
C ALA A 190 -4.68 3.51 -6.05
N GLU A 191 -5.18 4.31 -6.98
CA GLU A 191 -4.37 5.16 -7.87
C GLU A 191 -3.47 6.13 -7.09
N ILE A 192 -3.98 6.72 -6.00
CA ILE A 192 -3.21 7.64 -5.15
C ILE A 192 -2.24 6.86 -4.26
N ILE A 193 -2.66 5.71 -3.73
CA ILE A 193 -1.89 4.94 -2.75
C ILE A 193 -0.73 4.20 -3.42
N PHE A 194 -0.95 3.56 -4.57
CA PHE A 194 0.07 2.72 -5.21
C PHE A 194 1.26 3.51 -5.76
N CYS A 195 1.06 4.80 -6.04
CA CYS A 195 2.16 5.68 -6.45
C CYS A 195 3.29 5.80 -5.40
N LEU A 196 3.02 5.44 -4.14
CA LEU A 196 3.97 5.55 -3.03
C LEU A 196 4.74 4.26 -2.80
N LEU A 197 4.13 3.11 -3.15
CA LEU A 197 4.68 1.81 -2.80
C LEU A 197 5.93 1.53 -3.61
N TYR A 198 6.96 1.01 -2.94
CA TYR A 198 8.19 0.54 -3.59
C TYR A 198 8.05 -0.91 -4.03
N THR A 199 7.42 -1.72 -3.19
CA THR A 199 7.22 -3.14 -3.41
C THR A 199 5.87 -3.58 -2.85
N SER A 200 5.30 -4.63 -3.43
CA SER A 200 4.18 -5.34 -2.84
C SER A 200 4.67 -6.73 -2.39
N PRO A 201 4.85 -6.94 -1.08
CA PRO A 201 5.40 -8.19 -0.56
C PRO A 201 4.39 -9.34 -0.56
N SER A 202 3.22 -9.17 -1.15
CA SER A 202 2.19 -10.21 -1.18
C SER A 202 2.67 -11.43 -1.97
N PRO A 203 2.61 -12.65 -1.39
CA PRO A 203 2.97 -13.88 -2.11
C PRO A 203 2.10 -14.17 -3.35
N ARG A 204 0.97 -13.46 -3.48
CA ARG A 204 0.08 -13.57 -4.66
C ARG A 204 0.47 -12.64 -5.80
N ASP A 205 1.39 -11.74 -5.55
CA ASP A 205 1.87 -10.76 -6.52
C ASP A 205 3.20 -11.21 -7.16
N ARG A 206 3.60 -12.46 -6.90
CA ARG A 206 4.75 -13.14 -7.50
C ARG A 206 4.31 -14.09 -8.61
#